data_349ef5fe1ab9317bb0d1d8cadd6b1ae4
#
_entry.id   349ef5fe1ab9317bb0d1d8cadd6b1ae4
#
_cell.length_a   1.000
_cell.length_b   1.000
_cell.length_c   1.000
_cell.angle_alpha   90.00
_cell.angle_beta   90.00
_cell.angle_gamma   90.00
#
_symmetry.space_group_name_H-M   'P 1'
#
loop_
_entity.id
_entity.type
_entity.pdbx_description
1 polymer ?
#
loop_
_entity_poly.entity_id
_entity_poly.type
_entity_poly.pdbx_seq_one_letter_code
_entity_poly.pdbx_strand_id
1 'polypeptide(L)'
;MNTYSKPSQNSTPKMLDLDEMIKNAMKARDTNRLKAYKNIKAKKQELLTAKNAKPYDVAAEITMLKKMASELSNDYETALSAGRQDLIDEILDELNIIREFIPKEPSAEVIEKTVNEWITKNGNPDKRQMGVLINYVKDCLPGADGKTIVNIVKKFIN
;
A
#
# COMPACT_ATOMS: atom_id res chain seq x y z
N MET A 1 -30.73 -2.07 -5.16
CA MET A 1 -30.02 -2.09 -5.14
C MET A 1 -28.98 -2.00 -4.78
N ASN A 2 -28.65 -1.77 -4.61
CA ASN A 2 -27.64 -1.73 -4.34
C ASN A 2 -26.78 -1.73 -4.72
N THR A 3 -26.97 -1.75 -4.81
CA THR A 3 -26.19 -1.91 -5.32
C THR A 3 -25.05 -1.42 -5.23
N TYR A 4 -24.82 -1.12 -4.86
CA TYR A 4 -23.71 -0.80 -4.79
C TYR A 4 -22.75 -1.47 -4.59
N SER A 5 -22.71 -1.87 -4.93
CA SER A 5 -21.64 -2.63 -4.69
C SER A 5 -20.42 -1.85 -4.64
N LYS A 6 -19.87 -1.90 -3.95
CA LYS A 6 -18.79 -1.23 -3.94
C LYS A 6 -17.71 -1.69 -4.73
N PRO A 7 -17.61 -1.34 -5.73
CA PRO A 7 -16.59 -1.67 -6.64
C PRO A 7 -15.22 -1.36 -6.14
N SER A 8 -15.14 -0.46 -5.25
CA SER A 8 -13.85 -0.09 -4.69
C SER A 8 -13.11 -1.23 -4.04
N GLN A 9 -13.83 -2.28 -3.64
CA GLN A 9 -13.20 -3.44 -3.02
C GLN A 9 -12.49 -4.33 -4.01
N ASN A 10 -12.99 -4.36 -5.23
CA ASN A 10 -12.46 -5.23 -6.28
C ASN A 10 -11.69 -4.45 -7.34
N SER A 11 -11.69 -3.15 -7.23
CA SER A 11 -11.02 -2.30 -8.20
C SER A 11 -9.53 -2.34 -8.01
N THR A 12 -8.80 -2.28 -9.11
CA THR A 12 -7.37 -2.04 -9.07
C THR A 12 -7.14 -0.66 -8.47
N PRO A 13 -6.24 -0.53 -7.49
CA PRO A 13 -5.93 0.79 -6.95
C PRO A 13 -5.48 1.75 -8.03
N LYS A 14 -5.87 2.98 -7.92
CA LYS A 14 -5.46 4.04 -8.85
C LYS A 14 -4.43 4.92 -8.18
N MET A 15 -3.60 5.56 -8.99
CA MET A 15 -2.67 6.54 -8.47
C MET A 15 -3.43 7.74 -7.90
N LEU A 16 -2.88 8.32 -6.85
CA LEU A 16 -3.50 9.44 -6.17
C LEU A 16 -3.38 10.71 -7.03
N ASP A 17 -4.47 11.44 -7.13
CA ASP A 17 -4.45 12.77 -7.74
C ASP A 17 -4.16 13.77 -6.63
N LEU A 18 -2.88 13.92 -6.31
CA LEU A 18 -2.43 14.74 -5.18
C LEU A 18 -2.79 16.21 -5.33
N ASP A 19 -2.75 16.74 -6.56
CA ASP A 19 -3.09 18.15 -6.77
C ASP A 19 -4.56 18.41 -6.43
N GLU A 20 -5.45 17.52 -6.84
CA GLU A 20 -6.86 17.62 -6.50
C GLU A 20 -7.09 17.44 -5.00
N MET A 21 -6.41 16.48 -4.40
CA MET A 21 -6.51 16.22 -2.96
C MET A 21 -6.05 17.43 -2.15
N ILE A 22 -4.95 18.05 -2.55
CA ILE A 22 -4.42 19.25 -1.90
C ILE A 22 -5.45 20.39 -2.02
N LYS A 23 -5.98 20.57 -3.21
CA LYS A 23 -6.98 21.61 -3.47
C LYS A 23 -8.21 21.42 -2.56
N ASN A 24 -8.70 20.20 -2.46
CA ASN A 24 -9.86 19.90 -1.63
C ASN A 24 -9.57 20.10 -0.14
N ALA A 25 -8.37 19.72 0.31
CA ALA A 25 -7.96 19.93 1.70
C ALA A 25 -7.88 21.44 2.02
N MET A 26 -7.39 22.23 1.06
CA MET A 26 -7.34 23.68 1.23
C MET A 26 -8.74 24.28 1.34
N LYS A 27 -9.65 23.84 0.49
CA LYS A 27 -11.04 24.31 0.53
C LYS A 27 -11.72 23.95 1.84
N ALA A 28 -11.46 22.76 2.34
CA ALA A 28 -12.03 22.28 3.59
C ALA A 28 -11.32 22.83 4.82
N ARG A 29 -10.21 23.53 4.62
CA ARG A 29 -9.36 24.04 5.70
C ARG A 29 -8.87 22.92 6.63
N ASP A 30 -8.66 21.75 6.05
CA ASP A 30 -8.15 20.58 6.76
C ASP A 30 -6.61 20.62 6.73
N THR A 31 -6.04 21.24 7.75
CA THR A 31 -4.61 21.48 7.80
C THR A 31 -3.81 20.19 7.94
N ASN A 32 -4.34 19.19 8.63
CA ASN A 32 -3.67 17.91 8.80
C ASN A 32 -3.58 17.15 7.48
N ARG A 33 -4.68 17.10 6.73
CA ARG A 33 -4.69 16.47 5.43
C ARG A 33 -3.82 17.23 4.42
N LEU A 34 -3.87 18.54 4.47
CA LEU A 34 -3.06 19.36 3.59
C LEU A 34 -1.57 19.05 3.79
N LYS A 35 -1.14 18.99 5.04
CA LYS A 35 0.24 18.66 5.38
C LYS A 35 0.63 17.26 4.88
N ALA A 36 -0.21 16.28 5.16
CA ALA A 36 0.05 14.90 4.74
C ALA A 36 0.16 14.79 3.23
N TYR A 37 -0.77 15.42 2.49
CA TYR A 37 -0.78 15.36 1.03
C TYR A 37 0.43 16.06 0.42
N LYS A 38 0.84 17.18 1.00
CA LYS A 38 2.05 17.88 0.55
C LYS A 38 3.29 17.02 0.76
N ASN A 39 3.35 16.33 1.88
CA ASN A 39 4.48 15.44 2.16
C ASN A 39 4.53 14.26 1.17
N ILE A 40 3.36 13.69 0.86
CA ILE A 40 3.28 12.63 -0.15
C ILE A 40 3.75 13.15 -1.50
N LYS A 41 3.28 14.34 -1.88
CA LYS A 41 3.67 14.95 -3.16
C LYS A 41 5.18 15.19 -3.23
N ALA A 42 5.76 15.70 -2.14
CA ALA A 42 7.21 15.95 -2.09
C ALA A 42 8.00 14.65 -2.26
N LYS A 43 7.56 13.58 -1.59
CA LYS A 43 8.23 12.29 -1.70
C LYS A 43 8.11 11.72 -3.11
N LYS A 44 6.95 11.87 -3.71
CA LYS A 44 6.73 11.46 -5.10
C LYS A 44 7.68 12.20 -6.05
N GLN A 45 7.82 13.51 -5.86
CA GLN A 45 8.73 14.31 -6.68
C GLN A 45 10.17 13.85 -6.53
N GLU A 46 10.60 13.51 -5.33
CA GLU A 46 11.93 12.96 -5.12
C GLU A 46 12.15 11.69 -5.93
N LEU A 47 11.17 10.79 -5.93
CA LEU A 47 11.27 9.55 -6.68
C LEU A 47 11.28 9.79 -8.18
N LEU A 48 10.46 10.72 -8.66
CA LEU A 48 10.38 11.03 -10.10
C LEU A 48 11.63 11.70 -10.62
N THR A 49 12.33 12.47 -9.79
CA THR A 49 13.49 13.23 -10.19
C THR A 49 14.82 12.59 -9.78
N ALA A 50 14.78 11.42 -9.17
CA ALA A 50 15.99 10.72 -8.77
C ALA A 50 16.83 10.35 -10.00
N LYS A 51 18.14 10.37 -9.84
CA LYS A 51 19.08 10.15 -10.93
C LYS A 51 18.83 8.84 -11.68
N ASN A 52 18.48 7.78 -10.96
CA ASN A 52 18.19 6.48 -11.56
C ASN A 52 16.71 6.12 -11.32
N ALA A 53 15.83 7.07 -11.62
CA ALA A 53 14.41 6.90 -11.38
C ALA A 53 13.87 5.69 -12.11
N LYS A 54 13.15 4.85 -11.37
CA LYS A 54 12.43 3.71 -11.92
C LYS A 54 11.04 4.18 -12.35
N PRO A 55 10.36 3.42 -13.23
CA PRO A 55 8.99 3.78 -13.58
C PRO A 55 8.13 3.94 -12.33
N TYR A 56 7.34 5.00 -12.30
CA TYR A 56 6.46 5.28 -11.18
C TYR A 56 5.04 4.84 -11.53
N ASP A 57 4.62 3.73 -10.96
CA ASP A 57 3.30 3.15 -11.18
C ASP A 57 2.57 3.01 -9.85
N VAL A 58 1.39 2.40 -9.88
CA VAL A 58 0.61 2.19 -8.66
C VAL A 58 1.39 1.40 -7.61
N ALA A 59 2.12 0.37 -8.03
CA ALA A 59 2.92 -0.43 -7.10
C ALA A 59 4.01 0.40 -6.44
N ALA A 60 4.66 1.28 -7.22
CA ALA A 60 5.68 2.16 -6.67
C ALA A 60 5.08 3.15 -5.68
N GLU A 61 3.89 3.66 -5.97
CA GLU A 61 3.20 4.58 -5.06
C GLU A 61 2.84 3.90 -3.74
N ILE A 62 2.31 2.68 -3.80
CA ILE A 62 1.99 1.91 -2.61
C ILE A 62 3.25 1.65 -1.77
N THR A 63 4.35 1.28 -2.42
CA THR A 63 5.63 1.06 -1.75
C THR A 63 6.10 2.33 -1.05
N MET A 64 6.00 3.47 -1.73
CA MET A 64 6.34 4.77 -1.16
C MET A 64 5.51 5.09 0.07
N LEU A 65 4.18 4.89 -0.01
CA LEU A 65 3.28 5.17 1.10
C LEU A 65 3.58 4.26 2.30
N LYS A 66 3.86 2.98 2.06
CA LYS A 66 4.23 2.04 3.12
C LYS A 66 5.53 2.46 3.82
N LYS A 67 6.50 2.93 3.04
CA LYS A 67 7.75 3.41 3.60
C LYS A 67 7.53 4.66 4.46
N MET A 68 6.72 5.59 3.97
CA MET A 68 6.37 6.79 4.73
C MET A 68 5.68 6.43 6.05
N ALA A 69 4.74 5.48 6.00
CA ALA A 69 4.04 5.00 7.20
C ALA A 69 5.01 4.37 8.20
N SER A 70 5.97 3.59 7.70
CA SER A 70 6.98 2.95 8.54
C SER A 70 7.86 3.99 9.23
N GLU A 71 8.28 5.01 8.49
CA GLU A 71 9.11 6.10 9.04
C GLU A 71 8.33 6.88 10.11
N LEU A 72 7.06 7.16 9.85
CA LEU A 72 6.20 7.83 10.84
C LEU A 72 5.97 6.98 12.07
N SER A 73 5.84 5.65 11.91
CA SER A 73 5.71 4.74 13.04
C SER A 73 6.96 4.78 13.93
N ASN A 74 8.14 4.84 13.31
CA ASN A 74 9.39 4.97 14.05
C ASN A 74 9.48 6.31 14.78
N ASP A 75 9.05 7.38 14.13
CA ASP A 75 9.01 8.72 14.73
C ASP A 75 8.04 8.73 15.92
N TYR A 76 6.92 8.05 15.78
CA TYR A 76 5.94 7.93 16.86
C TYR A 76 6.56 7.27 18.09
N GLU A 77 7.28 6.16 17.90
CA GLU A 77 7.94 5.46 19.00
C GLU A 77 8.98 6.36 19.68
N THR A 78 9.74 7.12 18.89
CA THR A 78 10.72 8.06 19.40
C THR A 78 10.06 9.16 20.23
N ALA A 79 8.94 9.69 19.73
CA ALA A 79 8.19 10.74 20.42
C ALA A 79 7.59 10.23 21.72
N LEU A 80 7.10 8.98 21.72
CA LEU A 80 6.60 8.34 22.95
C LEU A 80 7.69 8.25 24.00
N SER A 81 8.86 7.77 23.61
CA SER A 81 10.01 7.63 24.52
C SER A 81 10.45 8.97 25.10
N ALA A 82 10.32 10.04 24.31
CA ALA A 82 10.70 11.38 24.73
C ALA A 82 9.60 12.13 25.48
N GLY A 83 8.39 11.55 25.55
CA GLY A 83 7.26 12.19 26.23
C GLY A 83 6.77 13.45 25.53
N ARG A 84 6.97 13.55 24.22
CA ARG A 84 6.60 14.74 23.43
C ARG A 84 5.18 14.62 22.89
N GLN A 85 4.19 14.91 23.75
CA GLN A 85 2.78 14.77 23.38
C GLN A 85 2.39 15.61 22.15
N ASP A 86 3.00 16.77 21.99
CA ASP A 86 2.76 17.63 20.83
C ASP A 86 3.10 16.93 19.52
N LEU A 87 4.23 16.21 19.51
CA LEU A 87 4.67 15.48 18.34
C LEU A 87 3.88 14.19 18.14
N ILE A 88 3.53 13.52 19.23
CA ILE A 88 2.76 12.26 19.18
C ILE A 88 1.46 12.46 18.41
N ASP A 89 0.71 13.51 18.77
CA ASP A 89 -0.59 13.77 18.15
C ASP A 89 -0.44 14.10 16.66
N GLU A 90 0.52 14.95 16.30
CA GLU A 90 0.79 15.30 14.91
C GLU A 90 1.18 14.09 14.07
N ILE A 91 2.11 13.30 14.58
CA ILE A 91 2.59 12.11 13.85
C ILE A 91 1.45 11.12 13.66
N LEU A 92 0.65 10.92 14.69
CA LEU A 92 -0.46 9.98 14.64
C LEU A 92 -1.50 10.41 13.61
N ASP A 93 -1.83 11.70 13.56
CA ASP A 93 -2.76 12.22 12.56
C ASP A 93 -2.25 11.98 11.15
N GLU A 94 -1.00 12.30 10.88
CA GLU A 94 -0.40 12.10 9.56
C GLU A 94 -0.36 10.62 9.18
N LEU A 95 0.06 9.78 10.13
CA LEU A 95 0.13 8.33 9.92
C LEU A 95 -1.24 7.75 9.56
N ASN A 96 -2.28 8.15 10.27
CA ASN A 96 -3.63 7.69 10.01
C ASN A 96 -4.12 8.11 8.63
N ILE A 97 -3.80 9.33 8.22
CA ILE A 97 -4.17 9.81 6.89
C ILE A 97 -3.46 9.01 5.80
N ILE A 98 -2.16 8.79 5.94
CA ILE A 98 -1.39 8.03 4.94
C ILE A 98 -1.92 6.59 4.84
N ARG A 99 -2.25 5.97 5.97
CA ARG A 99 -2.78 4.61 5.99
C ARG A 99 -4.10 4.46 5.23
N GLU A 100 -4.87 5.52 5.09
CA GLU A 100 -6.11 5.47 4.30
C GLU A 100 -5.84 5.07 2.84
N PHE A 101 -4.65 5.38 2.33
CA PHE A 101 -4.31 5.17 0.94
C PHE A 101 -3.48 3.92 0.70
N ILE A 102 -3.14 3.20 1.76
CA ILE A 102 -2.43 1.93 1.65
C ILE A 102 -3.48 0.81 1.62
N PRO A 103 -3.46 -0.04 0.57
CA PRO A 103 -4.40 -1.16 0.53
C PRO A 103 -4.23 -2.04 1.76
N LYS A 104 -5.34 -2.55 2.27
CA LYS A 104 -5.28 -3.46 3.40
C LYS A 104 -4.53 -4.71 3.01
N GLU A 105 -3.68 -5.19 3.90
CA GLU A 105 -2.98 -6.43 3.67
C GLU A 105 -3.98 -7.58 3.71
N PRO A 106 -4.06 -8.39 2.64
CA PRO A 106 -4.97 -9.52 2.66
C PRO A 106 -4.52 -10.59 3.65
N SER A 107 -5.48 -11.30 4.21
CA SER A 107 -5.18 -12.38 5.14
C SER A 107 -4.53 -13.55 4.41
N ALA A 108 -3.90 -14.45 5.17
CA ALA A 108 -3.34 -15.67 4.61
C ALA A 108 -4.40 -16.48 3.86
N GLU A 109 -5.64 -16.49 4.37
CA GLU A 109 -6.74 -17.21 3.73
C GLU A 109 -7.06 -16.65 2.34
N VAL A 110 -7.06 -15.32 2.20
CA VAL A 110 -7.31 -14.69 0.90
C VAL A 110 -6.19 -15.01 -0.08
N ILE A 111 -4.95 -15.00 0.38
CA ILE A 111 -3.80 -15.34 -0.46
C ILE A 111 -3.90 -16.80 -0.91
N GLU A 112 -4.22 -17.71 0.02
CA GLU A 112 -4.41 -19.14 -0.32
C GLU A 112 -5.51 -19.33 -1.34
N LYS A 113 -6.61 -18.62 -1.19
CA LYS A 113 -7.72 -18.69 -2.14
C LYS A 113 -7.26 -18.27 -3.54
N THR A 114 -6.49 -17.18 -3.62
CA THR A 114 -5.96 -16.71 -4.90
C THR A 114 -5.02 -17.72 -5.53
N VAL A 115 -4.17 -18.36 -4.72
CA VAL A 115 -3.28 -19.41 -5.17
C VAL A 115 -4.09 -20.60 -5.70
N ASN A 116 -5.13 -21.02 -4.98
CA ASN A 116 -5.98 -22.12 -5.39
C ASN A 116 -6.73 -21.83 -6.69
N GLU A 117 -7.13 -20.59 -6.91
CA GLU A 117 -7.76 -20.19 -8.18
C GLU A 117 -6.80 -20.38 -9.35
N TRP A 118 -5.53 -20.02 -9.16
CA TRP A 118 -4.51 -20.23 -10.17
C TRP A 118 -4.30 -21.73 -10.44
N ILE A 119 -4.23 -22.52 -9.37
CA ILE A 119 -4.03 -23.97 -9.47
C ILE A 119 -5.21 -24.64 -10.21
N THR A 120 -6.42 -24.19 -9.94
CA THR A 120 -7.61 -24.70 -10.62
C THR A 120 -7.52 -24.51 -12.12
N LYS A 121 -6.95 -23.40 -12.57
CA LYS A 121 -6.82 -23.08 -13.99
C LYS A 121 -5.59 -23.70 -14.65
N ASN A 122 -4.51 -23.85 -13.89
CA ASN A 122 -3.20 -24.18 -14.46
C ASN A 122 -2.60 -25.49 -13.96
N GLY A 123 -3.24 -26.14 -12.99
CA GLY A 123 -2.71 -27.34 -12.35
C GLY A 123 -1.72 -27.02 -11.25
N ASN A 124 -1.25 -28.06 -10.57
CA ASN A 124 -0.30 -27.86 -9.46
C ASN A 124 1.01 -27.29 -9.95
N PRO A 125 1.53 -26.25 -9.29
CA PRO A 125 2.75 -25.61 -9.74
C PRO A 125 4.00 -26.44 -9.38
N ASP A 126 5.00 -26.33 -10.23
CA ASP A 126 6.33 -26.85 -9.90
C ASP A 126 7.25 -25.69 -9.55
N LYS A 127 8.50 -26.01 -9.24
CA LYS A 127 9.47 -24.98 -8.84
C LYS A 127 9.69 -23.90 -9.91
N ARG A 128 9.56 -24.27 -11.17
CA ARG A 128 9.77 -23.33 -12.29
C ARG A 128 8.63 -22.34 -12.41
N GLN A 129 7.44 -22.72 -11.96
CA GLN A 129 6.25 -21.88 -12.04
C GLN A 129 6.09 -20.98 -10.81
N MET A 130 6.93 -21.15 -9.80
CA MET A 130 6.85 -20.38 -8.57
C MET A 130 6.84 -18.87 -8.82
N GLY A 131 7.74 -18.39 -9.67
CA GLY A 131 7.81 -16.96 -9.99
C GLY A 131 6.54 -16.45 -10.67
N VAL A 132 6.00 -17.25 -11.59
CA VAL A 132 4.76 -16.90 -12.30
C VAL A 132 3.60 -16.80 -11.31
N LEU A 133 3.49 -17.77 -10.42
CA LEU A 133 2.42 -17.80 -9.42
C LEU A 133 2.53 -16.62 -8.45
N ILE A 134 3.75 -16.34 -7.97
CA ILE A 134 3.98 -15.21 -7.08
C ILE A 134 3.55 -13.90 -7.75
N ASN A 135 3.92 -13.70 -9.01
CA ASN A 135 3.54 -12.50 -9.75
C ASN A 135 2.03 -12.41 -9.95
N TYR A 136 1.38 -13.54 -10.23
CA TYR A 136 -0.07 -13.58 -10.35
C TYR A 136 -0.74 -13.10 -9.06
N VAL A 137 -0.28 -13.60 -7.91
CA VAL A 137 -0.84 -13.22 -6.62
C VAL A 137 -0.59 -11.73 -6.34
N LYS A 138 0.60 -11.23 -6.65
CA LYS A 138 0.91 -9.81 -6.47
C LYS A 138 0.02 -8.92 -7.32
N ASP A 139 -0.26 -9.33 -8.54
CA ASP A 139 -1.14 -8.57 -9.43
C ASP A 139 -2.58 -8.57 -8.94
N CYS A 140 -3.05 -9.69 -8.41
CA CYS A 140 -4.40 -9.80 -7.87
C CYS A 140 -4.56 -9.09 -6.53
N LEU A 141 -3.50 -9.10 -5.72
CA LEU A 141 -3.53 -8.60 -4.35
C LEU A 141 -2.36 -7.61 -4.12
N PRO A 142 -2.46 -6.39 -4.66
CA PRO A 142 -1.34 -5.44 -4.58
C PRO A 142 -0.90 -5.08 -3.16
N GLY A 143 -1.78 -5.23 -2.19
CA GLY A 143 -1.45 -4.93 -0.79
C GLY A 143 -0.74 -6.06 -0.06
N ALA A 144 -0.60 -7.23 -0.68
CA ALA A 144 -0.04 -8.39 -0.01
C ALA A 144 1.48 -8.26 0.16
N ASP A 145 1.97 -8.71 1.32
CA ASP A 145 3.39 -8.73 1.61
C ASP A 145 4.07 -9.84 0.81
N GLY A 146 5.18 -9.50 0.14
CA GLY A 146 5.89 -10.45 -0.70
C GLY A 146 6.38 -11.70 0.04
N LYS A 147 6.85 -11.53 1.26
CA LYS A 147 7.31 -12.68 2.06
C LYS A 147 6.18 -13.62 2.40
N THR A 148 5.03 -13.07 2.75
CA THR A 148 3.85 -13.87 3.07
C THR A 148 3.40 -14.66 1.86
N ILE A 149 3.39 -14.02 0.67
CA ILE A 149 3.03 -14.70 -0.57
C ILE A 149 3.98 -15.86 -0.83
N VAL A 150 5.28 -15.63 -0.73
CA VAL A 150 6.29 -16.66 -0.97
C VAL A 150 6.11 -17.83 -0.01
N ASN A 151 5.90 -17.55 1.26
CA ASN A 151 5.71 -18.59 2.27
C ASN A 151 4.48 -19.46 1.98
N ILE A 152 3.39 -18.82 1.55
CA ILE A 152 2.17 -19.55 1.24
C ILE A 152 2.33 -20.36 -0.05
N VAL A 153 2.91 -19.76 -1.09
CA VAL A 153 3.13 -20.43 -2.36
C VAL A 153 4.00 -21.69 -2.19
N LYS A 154 5.03 -21.60 -1.34
CA LYS A 154 5.90 -22.74 -1.08
C LYS A 154 5.18 -23.97 -0.56
N LYS A 155 4.06 -23.78 0.16
CA LYS A 155 3.27 -24.90 0.67
C LYS A 155 2.61 -25.71 -0.44
N PHE A 156 2.42 -25.11 -1.61
CA PHE A 156 1.74 -25.75 -2.74
C PHE A 156 2.71 -26.31 -3.78
N ILE A 157 4.00 -26.05 -3.62
CA ILE A 157 5.02 -26.52 -4.55
C ILE A 157 5.69 -27.78 -4.01
N ASN A 158 5.79 -28.79 -4.86
CA ASN A 158 6.45 -30.06 -4.52
C ASN A 158 7.91 -30.07 -4.93
#